data_eef691940e096de62226aee3e5bcf24f
#
_entry.id   eef691940e096de62226aee3e5bcf24f
#
_cell.length_a   1.000
_cell.length_b   1.000
_cell.length_c   1.000
_cell.angle_alpha   90.00
_cell.angle_beta   90.00
_cell.angle_gamma   90.00
#
_symmetry.space_group_name_H-M   'P 1'
#
loop_
_entity.id
_entity.type
_entity.pdbx_description
1 polymer ?
#
loop_
_entity_poly.entity_id
_entity_poly.type
_entity_poly.pdbx_seq_one_letter_code
_entity_poly.pdbx_strand_id
1 'polypeptide(L)'
;MKKLVFVFILVFVMGVAFQGCATKNEIADSSRPSGDVPQNNISEEMAYEGVYNYCRSAYDWSIAQENPDIMYLKMGEHTESEYQVIFRSYTGAFVYFYVDKSSGATRLIEYVPNLEIEEEAGTIDLYDYLESDEK
;
A
#
# COMPACT_ATOMS: atom_id res chain seq x y z
N MET A 1 7.02 7.02 40.97
CA MET A 1 7.31 8.29 40.30
C MET A 1 8.77 8.30 39.86
N LYS A 2 9.07 7.91 38.66
CA LYS A 2 10.39 8.13 38.03
C LYS A 2 10.14 8.43 36.57
N LYS A 3 10.29 9.71 36.23
CA LYS A 3 10.27 10.22 34.87
C LYS A 3 11.54 9.79 34.18
N LEU A 4 11.46 8.95 33.16
CA LEU A 4 12.59 8.63 32.30
C LEU A 4 12.53 9.59 31.12
N VAL A 5 13.41 10.58 31.18
CA VAL A 5 13.67 11.53 30.10
C VAL A 5 14.63 10.84 29.13
N PHE A 6 14.16 10.46 27.96
CA PHE A 6 15.05 10.05 26.87
C PHE A 6 15.52 11.29 26.13
N VAL A 7 16.79 11.60 26.37
CA VAL A 7 17.54 12.62 25.62
C VAL A 7 17.97 12.00 24.30
N PHE A 8 17.37 12.41 23.20
CA PHE A 8 17.87 12.10 21.86
C PHE A 8 19.06 12.97 21.54
N ILE A 9 20.23 12.35 21.48
CA ILE A 9 21.47 12.97 21.02
C ILE A 9 21.40 13.05 19.49
N LEU A 10 21.33 14.26 19.02
CA LEU A 10 21.40 14.65 17.61
C LEU A 10 22.87 14.59 17.17
N VAL A 11 23.25 13.55 16.44
CA VAL A 11 24.56 13.50 15.79
C VAL A 11 24.46 14.15 14.42
N PHE A 12 24.99 15.33 14.36
CA PHE A 12 25.24 16.10 13.16
C PHE A 12 26.51 15.58 12.48
N VAL A 13 26.39 14.92 11.33
CA VAL A 13 27.55 14.63 10.50
C VAL A 13 27.55 15.57 9.31
N MET A 14 28.50 16.48 9.39
CA MET A 14 28.85 17.43 8.35
C MET A 14 29.39 16.75 7.09
N GLY A 15 29.00 17.37 6.02
CA GLY A 15 29.35 17.28 4.66
C GLY A 15 30.75 16.95 4.21
N VAL A 16 30.76 16.45 3.00
CA VAL A 16 31.91 16.64 2.10
C VAL A 16 31.33 17.03 0.74
N ALA A 17 31.59 18.27 0.39
CA ALA A 17 31.45 18.77 -0.95
C ALA A 17 32.53 18.16 -1.86
N PHE A 18 32.17 17.41 -2.87
CA PHE A 18 33.03 17.13 -3.98
C PHE A 18 32.61 18.00 -5.17
N GLN A 19 33.36 19.07 -5.36
CA GLN A 19 33.46 19.74 -6.66
C GLN A 19 34.37 18.89 -7.54
N GLY A 20 33.84 18.37 -8.61
CA GLY A 20 34.57 17.65 -9.65
C GLY A 20 34.11 18.12 -11.03
N CYS A 21 34.90 19.01 -11.57
CA CYS A 21 35.20 19.38 -12.94
C CYS A 21 34.35 18.79 -14.06
N ALA A 22 33.92 19.76 -14.87
CA ALA A 22 33.52 19.59 -16.27
C ALA A 22 34.57 18.90 -17.12
N THR A 23 34.18 17.91 -17.92
CA THR A 23 34.77 17.62 -19.18
C THR A 23 33.67 17.41 -20.21
N LYS A 24 33.70 18.28 -21.23
CA LYS A 24 33.03 18.11 -22.51
C LYS A 24 33.56 16.84 -23.14
N ASN A 25 32.64 16.04 -23.68
CA ASN A 25 32.71 15.43 -24.99
C ASN A 25 31.51 14.52 -25.18
N GLU A 26 30.76 14.88 -26.15
CA GLU A 26 30.52 14.27 -27.46
C GLU A 26 29.39 13.25 -27.45
N ILE A 27 28.28 13.71 -28.07
CA ILE A 27 27.54 13.03 -29.16
C ILE A 27 27.75 11.52 -29.13
N ALA A 28 26.84 10.84 -28.46
CA ALA A 28 26.41 9.52 -28.84
C ALA A 28 24.91 9.57 -29.03
N ASP A 29 24.54 9.74 -30.28
CA ASP A 29 23.25 9.33 -30.82
C ASP A 29 23.08 7.85 -30.50
N SER A 30 22.39 7.57 -29.43
CA SER A 30 21.83 6.27 -29.12
C SER A 30 20.34 6.47 -28.98
N SER A 31 19.71 6.42 -30.15
CA SER A 31 18.30 6.03 -30.24
C SER A 31 18.16 4.65 -29.59
N ARG A 32 18.09 4.66 -28.28
CA ARG A 32 17.51 3.54 -27.54
C ARG A 32 16.02 3.72 -27.71
N PRO A 33 15.31 2.81 -28.37
CA PRO A 33 13.88 2.75 -28.22
C PRO A 33 13.66 2.60 -26.73
N SER A 34 13.02 3.59 -26.12
CA SER A 34 12.32 3.40 -24.85
C SER A 34 11.40 2.23 -25.11
N GLY A 35 11.86 1.04 -24.76
CA GLY A 35 10.95 -0.06 -24.61
C GLY A 35 9.93 0.43 -23.60
N ASP A 36 8.70 0.56 -24.04
CA ASP A 36 7.55 0.63 -23.15
C ASP A 36 7.70 -0.56 -22.21
N VAL A 37 8.25 -0.31 -21.03
CA VAL A 37 8.00 -1.15 -19.90
C VAL A 37 6.50 -1.02 -19.75
N PRO A 38 5.71 -2.08 -19.89
CA PRO A 38 4.30 -2.00 -19.57
C PRO A 38 4.25 -1.47 -18.16
N GLN A 39 3.80 -0.24 -17.99
CA GLN A 39 3.35 0.20 -16.69
C GLN A 39 2.14 -0.68 -16.43
N ASN A 40 2.34 -1.74 -15.66
CA ASN A 40 1.27 -2.54 -15.11
C ASN A 40 0.55 -1.64 -14.11
N ASN A 41 -0.27 -0.74 -14.64
CA ASN A 41 -1.16 0.03 -13.81
C ASN A 41 -2.16 -0.95 -13.21
N ILE A 42 -2.27 -0.94 -11.90
CA ILE A 42 -3.30 -1.68 -11.19
C ILE A 42 -4.67 -1.19 -11.69
N SER A 43 -5.50 -2.11 -12.14
CA SER A 43 -6.91 -1.83 -12.42
C SER A 43 -7.74 -1.89 -11.14
N GLU A 44 -8.94 -1.33 -11.18
CA GLU A 44 -9.89 -1.42 -10.07
C GLU A 44 -10.20 -2.88 -9.70
N GLU A 45 -10.33 -3.73 -10.71
CA GLU A 45 -10.58 -5.16 -10.57
C GLU A 45 -9.42 -5.87 -9.87
N MET A 46 -8.18 -5.58 -10.28
CA MET A 46 -6.97 -6.09 -9.62
C MET A 46 -6.87 -5.61 -8.16
N ALA A 47 -7.18 -4.35 -7.91
CA ALA A 47 -7.18 -3.81 -6.55
C ALA A 47 -8.17 -4.54 -5.65
N TYR A 48 -9.39 -4.77 -6.13
CA TYR A 48 -10.41 -5.54 -5.40
C TYR A 48 -9.98 -6.98 -5.16
N GLU A 49 -9.51 -7.67 -6.20
CA GLU A 49 -9.11 -9.08 -6.15
C GLU A 49 -7.93 -9.31 -5.20
N GLY A 50 -6.88 -8.51 -5.30
CA GLY A 50 -5.72 -8.62 -4.41
C GLY A 50 -6.09 -8.40 -2.95
N VAL A 51 -6.90 -7.38 -2.65
CA VAL A 51 -7.39 -7.14 -1.29
C VAL A 51 -8.33 -8.26 -0.83
N TYR A 52 -9.18 -8.80 -1.71
CA TYR A 52 -10.04 -9.94 -1.41
C TYR A 52 -9.22 -11.18 -1.01
N ASN A 53 -8.18 -11.51 -1.78
CA ASN A 53 -7.29 -12.63 -1.50
C ASN A 53 -6.52 -12.43 -0.19
N TYR A 54 -6.04 -11.22 0.08
CA TYR A 54 -5.45 -10.87 1.37
C TYR A 54 -6.44 -11.11 2.51
N CYS A 55 -7.66 -10.58 2.42
CA CYS A 55 -8.66 -10.73 3.47
C CYS A 55 -9.04 -12.20 3.72
N ARG A 56 -9.12 -13.02 2.66
CA ARG A 56 -9.36 -14.46 2.79
C ARG A 56 -8.24 -15.20 3.50
N SER A 57 -7.00 -14.72 3.36
CA SER A 57 -5.85 -15.32 4.05
C SER A 57 -5.73 -14.86 5.50
N ALA A 58 -6.15 -13.63 5.79
CA ALA A 58 -5.98 -12.99 7.09
C ALA A 58 -7.17 -13.18 8.06
N TYR A 59 -8.38 -13.43 7.52
CA TYR A 59 -9.63 -13.52 8.29
C TYR A 59 -10.41 -14.79 7.96
N ASP A 60 -11.26 -15.21 8.90
CA ASP A 60 -12.20 -16.32 8.66
C ASP A 60 -13.33 -15.86 7.72
N TRP A 61 -13.16 -16.15 6.43
CA TRP A 61 -14.08 -15.72 5.39
C TRP A 61 -15.43 -16.47 5.40
N SER A 62 -15.55 -17.58 6.13
CA SER A 62 -16.82 -18.32 6.27
C SER A 62 -17.91 -17.43 6.88
N ILE A 63 -17.54 -16.52 7.76
CA ILE A 63 -18.45 -15.54 8.38
C ILE A 63 -19.06 -14.62 7.33
N ALA A 64 -18.28 -14.16 6.35
CA ALA A 64 -18.76 -13.30 5.28
C ALA A 64 -19.75 -14.02 4.34
N GLN A 65 -19.55 -15.33 4.14
CA GLN A 65 -20.46 -16.15 3.33
C GLN A 65 -21.82 -16.36 4.00
N GLU A 66 -21.81 -16.54 5.33
CA GLU A 66 -23.03 -16.74 6.11
C GLU A 66 -23.74 -15.41 6.44
N ASN A 67 -23.00 -14.33 6.60
CA ASN A 67 -23.51 -13.03 7.04
C ASN A 67 -22.88 -11.86 6.26
N PRO A 68 -23.26 -11.70 4.97
CA PRO A 68 -22.66 -10.69 4.09
C PRO A 68 -22.95 -9.24 4.51
N ASP A 69 -23.95 -9.00 5.35
CA ASP A 69 -24.25 -7.67 5.90
C ASP A 69 -23.35 -7.30 7.09
N ILE A 70 -22.74 -8.31 7.72
CA ILE A 70 -21.89 -8.12 8.91
C ILE A 70 -20.43 -8.02 8.49
N MET A 71 -19.97 -8.91 7.64
CA MET A 71 -18.61 -8.95 7.14
C MET A 71 -18.59 -8.92 5.62
N TYR A 72 -17.96 -7.91 5.05
CA TYR A 72 -17.95 -7.70 3.60
C TYR A 72 -16.73 -6.92 3.11
N LEU A 73 -16.51 -7.01 1.82
CA LEU A 73 -15.56 -6.20 1.06
C LEU A 73 -16.31 -5.40 -0.01
N LYS A 74 -15.94 -4.16 -0.20
CA LYS A 74 -16.49 -3.31 -1.26
C LYS A 74 -15.47 -2.28 -1.74
N MET A 75 -15.64 -1.80 -2.96
CA MET A 75 -14.92 -0.61 -3.43
C MET A 75 -15.41 0.63 -2.69
N GLY A 76 -14.48 1.49 -2.33
CA GLY A 76 -14.72 2.81 -1.79
C GLY A 76 -14.52 3.90 -2.83
N GLU A 77 -14.22 5.11 -2.36
CA GLU A 77 -13.85 6.22 -3.22
C GLU A 77 -12.43 6.03 -3.75
N HIS A 78 -12.15 6.52 -4.95
CA HIS A 78 -10.81 6.47 -5.52
C HIS A 78 -10.36 7.88 -5.92
N THR A 79 -9.06 8.08 -5.87
CA THR A 79 -8.38 9.29 -6.34
C THR A 79 -7.73 9.03 -7.70
N GLU A 80 -7.00 10.00 -8.22
CA GLU A 80 -6.21 9.82 -9.43
C GLU A 80 -5.09 8.79 -9.25
N SER A 81 -4.53 8.66 -8.04
CA SER A 81 -3.37 7.81 -7.72
C SER A 81 -3.69 6.54 -6.96
N GLU A 82 -4.82 6.45 -6.27
CA GLU A 82 -5.15 5.33 -5.39
C GLU A 82 -6.57 4.82 -5.60
N TYR A 83 -6.76 3.50 -5.46
CA TYR A 83 -8.05 2.88 -5.22
C TYR A 83 -8.25 2.68 -3.72
N GLN A 84 -9.47 2.93 -3.22
CA GLN A 84 -9.85 2.55 -1.89
C GLN A 84 -10.68 1.26 -1.94
N VAL A 85 -10.28 0.25 -1.18
CA VAL A 85 -11.09 -0.94 -0.92
C VAL A 85 -11.42 -0.99 0.56
N ILE A 86 -12.67 -1.22 0.91
CA ILE A 86 -13.17 -1.17 2.28
C ILE A 86 -13.56 -2.57 2.72
N PHE A 87 -12.88 -3.06 3.75
CA PHE A 87 -13.24 -4.29 4.44
C PHE A 87 -13.93 -3.94 5.76
N ARG A 88 -15.08 -4.56 6.02
CA ARG A 88 -15.75 -4.53 7.33
C ARG A 88 -15.59 -5.89 7.99
N SER A 89 -14.93 -5.92 9.13
CA SER A 89 -14.78 -7.14 9.92
C SER A 89 -16.07 -7.49 10.68
N TYR A 90 -16.18 -8.74 11.11
CA TYR A 90 -17.33 -9.19 11.92
C TYR A 90 -17.45 -8.46 13.26
N THR A 91 -16.36 -7.91 13.79
CA THR A 91 -16.36 -7.09 15.01
C THR A 91 -16.88 -5.68 14.80
N GLY A 92 -17.13 -5.29 13.55
CA GLY A 92 -17.57 -3.95 13.17
C GLY A 92 -16.47 -2.93 12.93
N ALA A 93 -15.20 -3.31 13.07
CA ALA A 93 -14.08 -2.49 12.63
C ALA A 93 -14.00 -2.47 11.10
N PHE A 94 -13.52 -1.37 10.56
CA PHE A 94 -13.23 -1.21 9.13
C PHE A 94 -11.73 -1.22 8.90
N VAL A 95 -11.31 -1.82 7.80
CA VAL A 95 -9.96 -1.66 7.27
C VAL A 95 -10.07 -1.04 5.89
N TYR A 96 -9.46 0.12 5.74
CA TYR A 96 -9.36 0.84 4.47
C TYR A 96 -8.03 0.48 3.81
N PHE A 97 -8.09 -0.09 2.63
CA PHE A 97 -6.94 -0.40 1.80
C PHE A 97 -6.80 0.69 0.75
N TYR A 98 -5.69 1.40 0.76
CA TYR A 98 -5.35 2.39 -0.24
C TYR A 98 -4.28 1.82 -1.17
N VAL A 99 -4.72 1.40 -2.35
CA VAL A 99 -3.90 0.72 -3.35
C VAL A 99 -3.35 1.74 -4.33
N ASP A 100 -2.04 1.93 -4.36
CA ASP A 100 -1.38 2.77 -5.35
C ASP A 100 -1.51 2.17 -6.74
N LYS A 101 -2.06 2.94 -7.68
CA LYS A 101 -2.38 2.48 -9.05
C LYS A 101 -1.15 2.17 -9.88
N SER A 102 -0.02 2.77 -9.56
CA SER A 102 1.21 2.63 -10.33
C SER A 102 2.10 1.49 -9.83
N SER A 103 2.13 1.26 -8.52
CA SER A 103 3.06 0.33 -7.88
C SER A 103 2.39 -0.90 -7.25
N GLY A 104 1.09 -0.83 -6.94
CA GLY A 104 0.41 -1.87 -6.16
C GLY A 104 0.74 -1.84 -4.66
N ALA A 105 1.58 -0.91 -4.20
CA ALA A 105 1.81 -0.70 -2.78
C ALA A 105 0.50 -0.33 -2.10
N THR A 106 0.13 -1.06 -1.06
CA THR A 106 -1.17 -0.91 -0.42
C THR A 106 -1.00 -0.59 1.05
N ARG A 107 -1.54 0.54 1.46
CA ARG A 107 -1.55 1.02 2.84
C ARG A 107 -2.86 0.65 3.51
N LEU A 108 -2.79 0.15 4.74
CA LEU A 108 -3.91 -0.30 5.54
C LEU A 108 -4.16 0.68 6.69
N ILE A 109 -5.39 1.16 6.81
CA ILE A 109 -5.86 2.00 7.92
C ILE A 109 -7.00 1.25 8.60
N GLU A 110 -6.86 0.95 9.88
CA GLU A 110 -7.93 0.36 10.69
C GLU A 110 -8.73 1.47 11.38
N TYR A 111 -10.04 1.40 11.29
CA TYR A 111 -10.97 2.32 11.94
C TYR A 111 -12.00 1.56 12.80
N VAL A 112 -12.07 1.91 14.07
CA VAL A 112 -13.01 1.33 15.03
C VAL A 112 -14.08 2.37 15.41
N PRO A 113 -15.28 2.32 14.80
CA PRO A 113 -16.29 3.38 14.92
C PRO A 113 -16.73 3.66 16.37
N ASN A 114 -16.89 2.62 17.18
CA ASN A 114 -17.37 2.78 18.56
C ASN A 114 -16.36 3.48 19.49
N LEU A 115 -15.10 3.51 19.10
CA LEU A 115 -14.02 4.14 19.85
C LEU A 115 -13.52 5.41 19.17
N GLU A 116 -13.96 5.68 17.95
CA GLU A 116 -13.48 6.77 17.10
C GLU A 116 -11.93 6.75 16.92
N ILE A 117 -11.36 5.54 16.92
CA ILE A 117 -9.91 5.32 16.75
C ILE A 117 -9.63 4.95 15.29
N GLU A 118 -8.67 5.64 14.73
CA GLU A 118 -8.11 5.36 13.42
C GLU A 118 -6.59 5.21 13.55
N GLU A 119 -6.04 4.09 13.09
CA GLU A 119 -4.62 3.78 13.18
C GLU A 119 -4.11 3.15 11.89
N GLU A 120 -2.86 3.43 11.55
CA GLU A 120 -2.19 2.74 10.45
C GLU A 120 -1.88 1.31 10.88
N ALA A 121 -2.45 0.33 10.16
CA ALA A 121 -2.33 -1.09 10.46
C ALA A 121 -1.17 -1.76 9.70
N GLY A 122 -0.58 -1.09 8.73
CA GLY A 122 0.58 -1.57 7.98
C GLY A 122 0.49 -1.34 6.47
N THR A 123 1.37 -2.02 5.75
CA THR A 123 1.44 -1.99 4.28
C THR A 123 1.61 -3.40 3.74
N ILE A 124 1.07 -3.65 2.55
CA ILE A 124 1.27 -4.89 1.80
C ILE A 124 1.63 -4.57 0.36
N ASP A 125 2.24 -5.52 -0.34
CA ASP A 125 2.35 -5.50 -1.80
C ASP A 125 1.17 -6.26 -2.38
N LEU A 126 0.36 -5.58 -3.21
CA LEU A 126 -0.83 -6.19 -3.81
C LEU A 126 -0.48 -7.39 -4.69
N TYR A 127 0.66 -7.35 -5.36
CA TYR A 127 1.10 -8.42 -6.26
C TYR A 127 1.29 -9.75 -5.55
N ASP A 128 1.62 -9.76 -4.25
CA ASP A 128 1.73 -11.00 -3.45
C ASP A 128 0.39 -11.75 -3.35
N TYR A 129 -0.72 -11.07 -3.66
CA TYR A 129 -2.09 -11.60 -3.54
C TYR A 129 -2.83 -11.71 -4.87
N LEU A 130 -2.22 -11.29 -5.98
CA LEU A 130 -2.80 -11.42 -7.33
C LEU A 130 -2.44 -12.73 -8.02
N GLU A 131 -1.37 -13.41 -7.62
CA GLU A 131 -0.82 -14.59 -8.31
C GLU A 131 -1.24 -15.93 -7.70
N SER A 132 -2.35 -16.01 -6.98
CA SER A 132 -2.72 -17.27 -6.30
C SER A 132 -3.62 -18.22 -7.11
N ASP A 133 -3.81 -18.00 -8.40
CA ASP A 133 -4.59 -18.91 -9.26
C ASP A 133 -3.71 -19.81 -10.15
N GLU A 134 -2.69 -20.47 -9.56
CA GLU A 134 -2.11 -21.66 -10.18
C GLU A 134 -2.04 -22.81 -9.18
N LYS A 135 -3.18 -23.48 -9.00
CA LYS A 135 -3.24 -24.92 -8.71
C LYS A 135 -4.57 -25.52 -9.09
#